data_dbb35209ab530dbf8b38ff20dfdf138b
#
_entry.id   dbb35209ab530dbf8b38ff20dfdf138b
#
_cell.length_a   1.000
_cell.length_b   1.000
_cell.length_c   1.000
_cell.angle_alpha   90.00
_cell.angle_beta   90.00
_cell.angle_gamma   90.00
#
_symmetry.space_group_name_H-M   'P 1'
#
loop_
_entity.id
_entity.type
_entity.pdbx_description
1 polymer ?
#
loop_
_entity_poly.entity_id
_entity_poly.type
_entity_poly.pdbx_seq_one_letter_code
_entity_poly.pdbx_strand_id
1 'polypeptide(L)'
;MHLSETLVAEEKTHMPIPKKAVSAPSTLNEAFDYPKPSSFSRALRLDIKGVTILLISGTASVDEYGKTIHVGDFRAQCWRTYKNITGLLEAEGATWKDVVRTTCYLRDIERDYEAFNEIRTQFFKEQELNPLPASTGIQAILCRPDLLIEIEAIAIFESDRGGHNGQ
;
A
#
# COMPACT_ATOMS: atom_id res chain seq x y z
N MET A 1 -63.73 -10.68 3.22
CA MET A 1 -62.50 -11.50 2.97
C MET A 1 -61.36 -10.54 2.75
N HIS A 2 -60.53 -10.32 3.78
CA HIS A 2 -59.30 -9.53 3.69
C HIS A 2 -58.15 -10.50 3.59
N LEU A 3 -57.53 -10.56 2.42
CA LEU A 3 -56.26 -11.29 2.23
C LEU A 3 -55.14 -10.39 2.77
N SER A 4 -54.55 -10.80 3.87
CA SER A 4 -53.34 -10.20 4.39
C SER A 4 -52.15 -10.71 3.56
N GLU A 5 -51.62 -9.88 2.66
CA GLU A 5 -50.32 -10.15 2.03
C GLU A 5 -49.21 -9.91 3.05
N THR A 6 -48.67 -11.00 3.53
CA THR A 6 -47.45 -10.98 4.38
C THR A 6 -46.27 -10.69 3.44
N LEU A 7 -45.76 -9.46 3.44
CA LEU A 7 -44.49 -9.09 2.83
C LEU A 7 -43.36 -9.81 3.61
N VAL A 8 -42.86 -10.90 3.02
CA VAL A 8 -41.61 -11.53 3.47
C VAL A 8 -40.51 -10.58 3.05
N ALA A 9 -39.93 -9.87 4.02
CA ALA A 9 -38.71 -9.10 3.80
C ALA A 9 -37.57 -10.08 3.43
N GLU A 10 -37.06 -10.02 2.21
CA GLU A 10 -35.83 -10.71 1.82
C GLU A 10 -34.68 -10.21 2.72
N GLU A 11 -34.22 -11.04 3.63
CA GLU A 11 -32.96 -10.80 4.36
C GLU A 11 -31.84 -10.70 3.32
N LYS A 12 -31.34 -9.49 3.08
CA LYS A 12 -30.13 -9.28 2.28
C LYS A 12 -28.97 -9.95 3.01
N THR A 13 -28.60 -11.13 2.58
CA THR A 13 -27.41 -11.83 3.05
C THR A 13 -26.17 -10.97 2.76
N HIS A 14 -25.54 -10.45 3.81
CA HIS A 14 -24.30 -9.70 3.70
C HIS A 14 -23.17 -10.65 3.25
N MET A 15 -22.65 -10.44 2.04
CA MET A 15 -21.49 -11.16 1.51
C MET A 15 -20.27 -10.23 1.57
N PRO A 16 -19.24 -10.54 2.37
CA PRO A 16 -18.03 -9.72 2.41
C PRO A 16 -17.29 -9.79 1.08
N ILE A 17 -16.70 -8.67 0.64
CA ILE A 17 -15.83 -8.63 -0.54
C ILE A 17 -14.59 -9.49 -0.22
N PRO A 18 -14.24 -10.47 -1.08
CA PRO A 18 -13.02 -11.25 -0.92
C PRO A 18 -11.79 -10.34 -0.91
N LYS A 19 -10.87 -10.61 0.00
CA LYS A 19 -9.60 -9.89 0.13
C LYS A 19 -8.46 -10.88 0.31
N LYS A 20 -7.30 -10.59 -0.27
CA LYS A 20 -6.09 -11.40 -0.21
C LYS A 20 -4.95 -10.56 0.36
N ALA A 21 -4.17 -11.10 1.30
CA ALA A 21 -2.92 -10.49 1.71
C ALA A 21 -1.89 -10.60 0.57
N VAL A 22 -1.15 -9.51 0.33
CA VAL A 22 -0.05 -9.48 -0.64
C VAL A 22 1.20 -10.01 0.03
N SER A 23 1.87 -10.97 -0.60
CA SER A 23 3.12 -11.55 -0.12
C SER A 23 4.27 -11.18 -1.06
N ALA A 24 5.31 -10.57 -0.53
CA ALA A 24 6.51 -10.14 -1.26
C ALA A 24 7.79 -10.49 -0.48
N PRO A 25 8.06 -11.78 -0.18
CA PRO A 25 9.10 -12.19 0.76
C PRO A 25 10.52 -11.81 0.31
N SER A 26 10.77 -11.61 -0.98
CA SER A 26 12.05 -11.10 -1.51
C SER A 26 12.29 -9.61 -1.19
N THR A 27 11.26 -8.89 -0.76
CA THR A 27 11.31 -7.47 -0.42
C THR A 27 11.04 -7.26 1.07
N LEU A 28 9.93 -7.81 1.56
CA LEU A 28 9.45 -7.71 2.95
C LEU A 28 8.74 -9.00 3.33
N ASN A 29 9.14 -9.62 4.44
CA ASN A 29 8.33 -10.65 5.08
C ASN A 29 7.09 -10.01 5.74
N GLU A 30 6.07 -10.82 5.96
CA GLU A 30 4.86 -10.39 6.65
C GLU A 30 5.18 -9.93 8.10
N ALA A 31 4.49 -8.88 8.55
CA ALA A 31 4.77 -8.29 9.85
C ALA A 31 4.48 -9.23 11.03
N PHE A 32 3.58 -10.19 10.85
CA PHE A 32 3.27 -11.21 11.85
C PHE A 32 4.34 -12.31 11.96
N ASP A 33 5.25 -12.42 10.98
CA ASP A 33 6.39 -13.38 10.97
C ASP A 33 7.66 -12.78 11.58
N TYR A 34 7.65 -11.53 11.98
CA TYR A 34 8.82 -10.90 12.59
C TYR A 34 9.10 -11.46 14.00
N PRO A 35 10.36 -11.42 14.46
CA PRO A 35 10.70 -11.80 15.84
C PRO A 35 9.88 -11.08 16.90
N LYS A 36 9.41 -9.87 16.60
CA LYS A 36 8.41 -9.11 17.37
C LYS A 36 7.22 -8.87 16.46
N PRO A 37 6.20 -9.75 16.48
CA PRO A 37 5.09 -9.73 15.54
C PRO A 37 4.23 -8.46 15.65
N SER A 38 3.69 -8.05 14.49
CA SER A 38 2.67 -7.00 14.39
C SER A 38 1.47 -7.50 13.59
N SER A 39 0.27 -7.16 14.03
CA SER A 39 -0.98 -7.74 13.53
C SER A 39 -1.52 -6.95 12.32
N PHE A 40 -0.79 -6.94 11.20
CA PHE A 40 -1.25 -6.34 9.95
C PHE A 40 -0.62 -7.04 8.73
N SER A 41 -1.31 -6.99 7.59
CA SER A 41 -0.79 -7.40 6.29
C SER A 41 -0.01 -6.26 5.64
N ARG A 42 1.05 -6.58 4.89
CA ARG A 42 1.84 -5.57 4.15
C ARG A 42 1.02 -4.82 3.11
N ALA A 43 0.12 -5.52 2.46
CA ALA A 43 -0.91 -4.93 1.63
C ALA A 43 -2.10 -5.88 1.54
N LEU A 44 -3.26 -5.35 1.17
CA LEU A 44 -4.44 -6.12 0.82
C LEU A 44 -4.77 -5.90 -0.65
N ARG A 45 -5.07 -6.99 -1.35
CA ARG A 45 -5.63 -6.99 -2.69
C ARG A 45 -7.14 -7.25 -2.62
N LEU A 46 -7.91 -6.42 -3.33
CA LEU A 46 -9.34 -6.62 -3.58
C LEU A 46 -9.59 -6.60 -5.09
N ASP A 47 -10.30 -7.61 -5.58
CA ASP A 47 -10.73 -7.67 -6.99
C ASP A 47 -12.24 -7.42 -7.06
N ILE A 48 -12.66 -6.33 -7.72
CA ILE A 48 -14.04 -5.88 -7.78
C ILE A 48 -14.42 -5.58 -9.24
N LYS A 49 -15.25 -6.43 -9.84
CA LYS A 49 -15.79 -6.23 -11.19
C LYS A 49 -14.74 -5.87 -12.26
N GLY A 50 -13.61 -6.55 -12.26
CA GLY A 50 -12.54 -6.34 -13.23
C GLY A 50 -11.57 -5.20 -12.87
N VAL A 51 -11.67 -4.66 -11.68
CA VAL A 51 -10.72 -3.69 -11.11
C VAL A 51 -10.03 -4.31 -9.91
N THR A 52 -8.71 -4.20 -9.87
CA THR A 52 -7.89 -4.54 -8.69
C THR A 52 -7.58 -3.28 -7.91
N ILE A 53 -7.75 -3.34 -6.61
CA ILE A 53 -7.36 -2.32 -5.65
C ILE A 53 -6.30 -2.93 -4.73
N LEU A 54 -5.14 -2.28 -4.62
CA LEU A 54 -4.13 -2.60 -3.62
C LEU A 54 -4.14 -1.52 -2.54
N LEU A 55 -4.35 -1.93 -1.30
CA LEU A 55 -4.22 -1.10 -0.11
C LEU A 55 -2.88 -1.44 0.55
N ILE A 56 -1.86 -0.62 0.31
CA ILE A 56 -0.51 -0.83 0.83
C ILE A 56 -0.41 -0.13 2.19
N SER A 57 -0.13 -0.92 3.22
CA SER A 57 0.05 -0.45 4.60
C SER A 57 1.25 0.48 4.72
N GLY A 58 1.31 1.22 5.82
CA GLY A 58 2.47 2.02 6.18
C GLY A 58 3.76 1.22 6.01
N THR A 59 4.62 1.70 5.11
CA THR A 59 5.87 1.06 4.69
C THR A 59 7.00 2.02 4.97
N ALA A 60 8.09 1.51 5.54
CA ALA A 60 9.23 2.30 5.99
C ALA A 60 10.57 1.65 5.59
N SER A 61 11.67 2.25 6.01
CA SER A 61 13.03 1.76 5.74
C SER A 61 13.37 0.56 6.62
N VAL A 62 12.87 -0.61 6.25
CA VAL A 62 13.19 -1.88 6.89
C VAL A 62 13.74 -2.88 5.88
N ASP A 63 14.53 -3.83 6.35
CA ASP A 63 14.94 -4.98 5.57
C ASP A 63 13.83 -6.05 5.49
N GLU A 64 14.09 -7.15 4.82
CA GLU A 64 13.15 -8.27 4.65
C GLU A 64 12.73 -8.92 5.97
N TYR A 65 13.54 -8.80 7.02
CA TYR A 65 13.24 -9.33 8.37
C TYR A 65 12.58 -8.29 9.28
N GLY A 66 12.29 -7.10 8.75
CA GLY A 66 11.65 -6.02 9.47
C GLY A 66 12.56 -5.21 10.38
N LYS A 67 13.88 -5.36 10.26
CA LYS A 67 14.83 -4.53 10.98
C LYS A 67 14.95 -3.17 10.30
N THR A 68 14.90 -2.07 11.08
CA THR A 68 15.16 -0.73 10.55
C THR A 68 16.59 -0.63 10.01
N ILE A 69 16.72 -0.13 8.80
CA ILE A 69 18.01 0.14 8.14
C ILE A 69 18.14 1.61 7.79
N HIS A 70 19.38 2.05 7.51
CA HIS A 70 19.69 3.47 7.25
C HIS A 70 19.31 4.40 8.42
N VAL A 71 19.55 3.93 9.66
CA VAL A 71 19.24 4.70 10.87
C VAL A 71 19.95 6.05 10.85
N GLY A 72 19.19 7.14 11.06
CA GLY A 72 19.69 8.51 11.07
C GLY A 72 19.87 9.16 9.68
N ASP A 73 19.72 8.40 8.58
CA ASP A 73 19.82 8.92 7.22
C ASP A 73 18.44 9.01 6.58
N PHE A 74 17.83 10.20 6.59
CA PHE A 74 16.51 10.43 6.03
C PHE A 74 16.44 10.11 4.53
N ARG A 75 17.47 10.54 3.75
CA ARG A 75 17.47 10.33 2.30
C ARG A 75 17.53 8.86 1.95
N ALA A 76 18.42 8.11 2.60
CA ALA A 76 18.51 6.66 2.39
C ALA A 76 17.24 5.93 2.86
N GLN A 77 16.63 6.34 3.96
CA GLN A 77 15.34 5.80 4.41
C GLN A 77 14.22 6.07 3.40
N CYS A 78 14.17 7.26 2.82
CA CYS A 78 13.16 7.62 1.82
C CYS A 78 13.27 6.71 0.58
N TRP A 79 14.47 6.55 0.01
CA TRP A 79 14.72 5.65 -1.12
C TRP A 79 14.38 4.20 -0.80
N ARG A 80 14.75 3.72 0.40
CA ARG A 80 14.42 2.35 0.81
C ARG A 80 12.92 2.14 0.95
N THR A 81 12.20 3.14 1.46
CA THR A 81 10.73 3.11 1.57
C THR A 81 10.09 2.96 0.17
N TYR A 82 10.50 3.76 -0.81
CA TYR A 82 10.04 3.62 -2.20
C TYR A 82 10.36 2.24 -2.78
N LYS A 83 11.59 1.74 -2.57
CA LYS A 83 11.97 0.38 -3.01
C LYS A 83 11.07 -0.70 -2.41
N ASN A 84 10.75 -0.61 -1.13
CA ASN A 84 9.88 -1.57 -0.46
C ASN A 84 8.45 -1.54 -1.03
N ILE A 85 7.89 -0.35 -1.29
CA ILE A 85 6.57 -0.21 -1.93
C ILE A 85 6.62 -0.76 -3.37
N THR A 86 7.68 -0.50 -4.12
CA THR A 86 7.87 -1.04 -5.47
C THR A 86 7.79 -2.57 -5.46
N GLY A 87 8.47 -3.24 -4.53
CA GLY A 87 8.40 -4.70 -4.44
C GLY A 87 7.02 -5.24 -4.07
N LEU A 88 6.23 -4.50 -3.26
CA LEU A 88 4.84 -4.87 -2.97
C LEU A 88 3.94 -4.71 -4.22
N LEU A 89 4.13 -3.66 -5.02
CA LEU A 89 3.42 -3.45 -6.28
C LEU A 89 3.75 -4.56 -7.28
N GLU A 90 5.04 -4.83 -7.51
CA GLU A 90 5.54 -5.84 -8.44
C GLU A 90 5.04 -7.26 -8.11
N ALA A 91 4.91 -7.59 -6.82
CA ALA A 91 4.38 -8.89 -6.37
C ALA A 91 2.95 -9.16 -6.85
N GLU A 92 2.19 -8.13 -7.19
CA GLU A 92 0.83 -8.23 -7.69
C GLU A 92 0.70 -7.74 -9.16
N GLY A 93 1.82 -7.60 -9.88
CA GLY A 93 1.87 -7.17 -11.28
C GLY A 93 1.53 -5.69 -11.50
N ALA A 94 1.54 -4.89 -10.43
CA ALA A 94 1.30 -3.45 -10.49
C ALA A 94 2.62 -2.66 -10.60
N THR A 95 2.50 -1.39 -10.96
CA THR A 95 3.58 -0.44 -11.08
C THR A 95 3.24 0.87 -10.37
N TRP A 96 4.16 1.78 -10.27
CA TRP A 96 3.88 3.13 -9.75
C TRP A 96 2.89 3.92 -10.62
N LYS A 97 2.71 3.57 -11.90
CA LYS A 97 1.69 4.16 -12.77
C LYS A 97 0.26 3.85 -12.32
N ASP A 98 0.09 2.80 -11.54
CA ASP A 98 -1.19 2.37 -10.97
C ASP A 98 -1.49 3.02 -9.62
N VAL A 99 -0.48 3.67 -9.00
CA VAL A 99 -0.64 4.34 -7.71
C VAL A 99 -1.44 5.62 -7.88
N VAL A 100 -2.58 5.69 -7.22
CA VAL A 100 -3.49 6.84 -7.29
C VAL A 100 -3.36 7.78 -6.08
N ARG A 101 -2.86 7.26 -4.95
CA ARG A 101 -2.70 8.04 -3.72
C ARG A 101 -1.53 7.56 -2.89
N THR A 102 -0.86 8.52 -2.25
CA THR A 102 0.10 8.28 -1.17
C THR A 102 -0.22 9.16 0.05
N THR A 103 -0.01 8.62 1.27
CA THR A 103 0.08 9.42 2.49
C THR A 103 1.47 9.24 3.06
N CYS A 104 2.17 10.33 3.28
CA CYS A 104 3.57 10.36 3.68
C CYS A 104 3.68 10.94 5.09
N TYR A 105 4.18 10.13 6.00
CA TYR A 105 4.36 10.47 7.42
C TYR A 105 5.83 10.77 7.66
N LEU A 106 6.17 12.01 7.99
CA LEU A 106 7.53 12.43 8.31
C LEU A 106 7.67 12.63 9.82
N ARG A 107 8.72 12.10 10.40
CA ARG A 107 8.98 12.29 11.84
C ARG A 107 9.22 13.76 12.19
N ASP A 108 9.93 14.49 11.33
CA ASP A 108 10.26 15.89 11.47
C ASP A 108 10.07 16.57 10.10
N ILE A 109 8.87 17.08 9.88
CA ILE A 109 8.50 17.64 8.58
C ILE A 109 9.23 18.96 8.29
N GLU A 110 9.51 19.75 9.32
CA GLU A 110 10.20 21.03 9.15
C GLU A 110 11.65 20.81 8.68
N ARG A 111 12.32 19.79 9.22
CA ARG A 111 13.68 19.44 8.84
C ARG A 111 13.76 18.72 7.49
N ASP A 112 12.83 17.78 7.21
CA ASP A 112 13.01 16.77 6.18
C ASP A 112 12.17 17.01 4.91
N TYR A 113 11.20 17.95 4.91
CA TYR A 113 10.26 18.12 3.81
C TYR A 113 10.93 18.47 2.47
N GLU A 114 11.94 19.35 2.49
CA GLU A 114 12.63 19.72 1.26
C GLU A 114 13.33 18.52 0.62
N ALA A 115 14.10 17.77 1.42
CA ALA A 115 14.78 16.56 0.97
C ALA A 115 13.78 15.47 0.51
N PHE A 116 12.66 15.32 1.22
CA PHE A 116 11.58 14.44 0.81
C PHE A 116 11.02 14.82 -0.56
N ASN A 117 10.72 16.10 -0.76
CA ASN A 117 10.13 16.58 -2.02
C ASN A 117 11.09 16.45 -3.21
N GLU A 118 12.38 16.69 -3.02
CA GLU A 118 13.42 16.43 -4.02
C GLU A 118 13.43 14.96 -4.44
N ILE A 119 13.53 14.04 -3.46
CA ILE A 119 13.59 12.60 -3.71
C ILE A 119 12.30 12.11 -4.39
N ARG A 120 11.14 12.53 -3.90
CA ARG A 120 9.84 12.18 -4.49
C ARG A 120 9.76 12.63 -5.94
N THR A 121 10.17 13.86 -6.23
CA THR A 121 10.17 14.40 -7.59
C THR A 121 11.09 13.63 -8.51
N GLN A 122 12.30 13.31 -8.05
CA GLN A 122 13.25 12.49 -8.80
C GLN A 122 12.67 11.09 -9.06
N PHE A 123 12.19 10.42 -8.00
CA PHE A 123 11.64 9.07 -8.10
C PHE A 123 10.44 9.02 -9.06
N PHE A 124 9.47 9.92 -8.93
CA PHE A 124 8.30 9.94 -9.81
C PHE A 124 8.65 10.25 -11.26
N LYS A 125 9.70 11.06 -11.51
CA LYS A 125 10.23 11.30 -12.85
C LYS A 125 10.86 10.02 -13.42
N GLU A 126 11.64 9.28 -12.64
CA GLU A 126 12.24 8.00 -13.05
C GLU A 126 11.17 6.93 -13.34
N GLN A 127 10.02 6.98 -12.65
CA GLN A 127 8.87 6.13 -12.92
C GLN A 127 7.98 6.64 -14.08
N GLU A 128 8.32 7.77 -14.69
CA GLU A 128 7.56 8.40 -15.80
C GLU A 128 6.08 8.65 -15.45
N LEU A 129 5.79 9.09 -14.22
CA LEU A 129 4.42 9.28 -13.76
C LEU A 129 3.78 10.52 -14.38
N ASN A 130 2.66 10.31 -15.07
CA ASN A 130 1.78 11.36 -15.58
C ASN A 130 0.35 10.81 -15.74
N PRO A 131 -0.65 11.25 -14.95
CA PRO A 131 -0.53 12.25 -13.88
C PRO A 131 0.23 11.74 -12.65
N LEU A 132 0.61 12.67 -11.76
CA LEU A 132 1.16 12.32 -10.46
C LEU A 132 0.05 11.80 -9.51
N PRO A 133 0.35 10.91 -8.57
CA PRO A 133 -0.63 10.47 -7.58
C PRO A 133 -1.04 11.61 -6.65
N ALA A 134 -2.29 11.57 -6.17
CA ALA A 134 -2.71 12.43 -5.07
C ALA A 134 -1.85 12.14 -3.82
N SER A 135 -1.44 13.17 -3.09
CA SER A 135 -0.55 12.99 -1.94
C SER A 135 -0.91 13.90 -0.76
N THR A 136 -0.70 13.38 0.43
CA THR A 136 -0.75 14.15 1.69
C THR A 136 0.54 13.89 2.46
N GLY A 137 1.21 14.94 2.92
CA GLY A 137 2.36 14.87 3.81
C GLY A 137 2.01 15.45 5.16
N ILE A 138 2.31 14.72 6.24
CA ILE A 138 2.05 15.12 7.62
C ILE A 138 3.21 14.74 8.53
N GLN A 139 3.37 15.50 9.61
CA GLN A 139 4.26 15.10 10.69
C GLN A 139 3.59 14.09 11.61
N ALA A 140 4.30 13.02 11.95
CA ALA A 140 3.78 12.00 12.85
C ALA A 140 4.88 11.38 13.74
N ILE A 141 4.48 10.92 14.91
CA ILE A 141 5.31 10.02 15.72
C ILE A 141 5.17 8.62 15.11
N LEU A 142 6.26 8.12 14.51
CA LEU A 142 6.27 6.80 13.89
C LEU A 142 6.42 5.70 14.95
N CYS A 143 5.99 4.48 14.58
CA CYS A 143 5.95 3.33 15.50
C CYS A 143 7.32 2.89 16.05
N ARG A 144 8.42 3.33 15.44
CA ARG A 144 9.77 3.08 15.91
C ARG A 144 10.57 4.38 15.97
N PRO A 145 11.41 4.59 16.99
CA PRO A 145 12.14 5.84 17.18
C PRO A 145 13.20 6.11 16.10
N ASP A 146 13.68 5.08 15.43
CA ASP A 146 14.72 5.12 14.40
C ASP A 146 14.16 5.26 12.95
N LEU A 147 12.84 5.24 12.78
CA LEU A 147 12.19 5.56 11.51
C LEU A 147 12.00 7.07 11.37
N LEU A 148 12.34 7.61 10.20
CA LEU A 148 12.24 9.03 9.87
C LEU A 148 11.10 9.31 8.90
N ILE A 149 10.69 8.31 8.12
CA ILE A 149 9.61 8.38 7.13
C ILE A 149 8.85 7.06 7.06
N GLU A 150 7.56 7.14 6.81
CA GLU A 150 6.66 6.04 6.50
C GLU A 150 5.69 6.49 5.40
N ILE A 151 5.37 5.62 4.45
CA ILE A 151 4.46 5.92 3.35
C ILE A 151 3.45 4.78 3.21
N GLU A 152 2.17 5.12 3.14
CA GLU A 152 1.10 4.23 2.67
C GLU A 152 0.69 4.61 1.26
N ALA A 153 0.17 3.65 0.49
CA ALA A 153 -0.25 3.89 -0.88
C ALA A 153 -1.51 3.11 -1.26
N ILE A 154 -2.24 3.63 -2.23
CA ILE A 154 -3.35 2.95 -2.88
C ILE A 154 -3.03 2.88 -4.37
N ALA A 155 -3.05 1.65 -4.93
CA ALA A 155 -2.97 1.43 -6.37
C ALA A 155 -4.29 0.85 -6.89
N ILE A 156 -4.68 1.27 -8.10
CA ILE A 156 -5.91 0.82 -8.76
C ILE A 156 -5.59 0.57 -10.23
N PHE A 157 -5.88 -0.64 -10.71
CA PHE A 157 -5.65 -1.03 -12.10
C PHE A 157 -6.68 -2.05 -12.57
N GLU A 158 -6.75 -2.28 -13.87
CA GLU A 158 -7.61 -3.33 -14.41
C GLU A 158 -7.05 -4.69 -14.02
N SER A 159 -7.90 -5.55 -13.47
CA SER A 159 -7.53 -6.96 -13.26
C SER A 159 -7.32 -7.59 -14.64
N ASP A 160 -6.20 -8.31 -14.85
CA ASP A 160 -6.07 -9.17 -16.02
C ASP A 160 -7.30 -10.05 -16.11
N ARG A 161 -8.11 -9.83 -17.11
CA ARG A 161 -9.17 -10.78 -17.45
C ARG A 161 -8.44 -12.04 -17.87
N GLY A 162 -8.29 -12.95 -16.90
CA GLY A 162 -7.74 -14.27 -17.17
C GLY A 162 -8.35 -14.77 -18.46
N GLY A 163 -7.51 -15.01 -19.46
CA GLY A 163 -7.97 -15.38 -20.78
C GLY A 163 -8.98 -16.51 -20.68
N HIS A 164 -10.21 -16.21 -21.02
CA HIS A 164 -11.16 -17.23 -21.44
C HIS A 164 -10.60 -17.79 -22.76
N ASN A 165 -9.62 -18.69 -22.65
CA ASN A 165 -9.40 -19.65 -23.71
C ASN A 165 -10.56 -20.64 -23.63
N GLY A 166 -11.65 -20.26 -24.31
CA GLY A 166 -12.66 -21.23 -24.71
C GLY A 166 -12.01 -22.23 -25.66
N GLN A 167 -12.08 -23.47 -25.34
CA GLN A 167 -12.32 -24.59 -26.25
C GLN A 167 -13.23 -25.56 -25.53
#